data_d36c90ba70b3fa63085c403b29664147
#
_entry.id   d36c90ba70b3fa63085c403b29664147
#
_cell.length_a   1.000
_cell.length_b   1.000
_cell.length_c   1.000
_cell.angle_alpha   90.00
_cell.angle_beta   90.00
_cell.angle_gamma   90.00
#
_symmetry.space_group_name_H-M   'P 1'
#
loop_
_entity.id
_entity.type
_entity.pdbx_description
1 polymer ?
#
loop_
_entity_poly.entity_id
_entity_poly.type
_entity_poly.pdbx_seq_one_letter_code
_entity_poly.pdbx_strand_id
1 'polypeptide(L)'
;MKKLFTLLLSLGVLMPALAQNEQWTNLFDGKTFKGFKQLNGQAKYEAKNGVMIGTTVANTPNSFMATEKEYGDFILEVDLKVDNSMNSGIQIRSLSTPEYMNGRVHGYQVEIDPSDRAWSGGLYDEARRGWLYPVEENSAAKKAFKKGEWNHYRIEAIGTTIRTWVNNIPVTYLVDDMTAKGFIAFQVHAIGKDQKEGTQVMWKNIKIQTGSQMRPRPLDKTTPVENYTLNTLSPQEEAQGYKLLFNGKDLNGWRSAFKTTAPPSVWTVESDGTLHVNSKGGKESGNGGDILTNDQFGAFELVFDFKLTEGANSGVKYFVDESYNSGMSAIGLEFQVLDDDKHPDAKLGTEGNRTLSSLYDLIPSDKDKRSVKKIGEWNRGRVIVYPNNVVQHWLNGIKVIEYVRGSNIYKVLVAHSKYNKWPGFGMKAKGPILLQEHGDSVFYKNIKIREIK
;
A
#
# COMPACT_ATOMS: atom_id res chain seq x y z
N MET A 1 -60.78 26.85 39.34
CA MET A 1 -59.32 27.00 39.32
C MET A 1 -58.77 26.60 37.91
N LYS A 2 -58.56 27.64 37.08
CA LYS A 2 -58.01 27.42 35.69
C LYS A 2 -56.53 27.51 35.79
N LYS A 3 -55.84 26.42 35.39
CA LYS A 3 -54.36 26.38 35.25
C LYS A 3 -53.96 26.89 33.88
N LEU A 4 -53.24 28.02 33.87
CA LEU A 4 -52.63 28.60 32.67
C LEU A 4 -51.33 27.84 32.37
N PHE A 5 -51.22 27.24 31.19
CA PHE A 5 -49.99 26.67 30.70
C PHE A 5 -49.28 27.71 29.83
N THR A 6 -48.14 28.20 30.30
CA THR A 6 -47.30 29.12 29.56
C THR A 6 -46.33 28.29 28.67
N LEU A 7 -46.52 28.40 27.37
CA LEU A 7 -45.65 27.77 26.36
C LEU A 7 -44.48 28.72 26.09
N LEU A 8 -43.26 28.35 26.53
CA LEU A 8 -42.04 29.07 26.17
C LEU A 8 -41.59 28.58 24.77
N LEU A 9 -41.75 29.43 23.76
CA LEU A 9 -41.12 29.24 22.44
C LEU A 9 -39.66 29.69 22.56
N SER A 10 -38.73 28.72 22.49
CA SER A 10 -37.29 28.99 22.30
C SER A 10 -37.04 29.29 20.82
N LEU A 11 -36.84 30.55 20.46
CA LEU A 11 -36.28 30.93 19.16
C LEU A 11 -34.80 30.48 19.11
N GLY A 12 -34.53 29.38 18.42
CA GLY A 12 -33.17 29.02 18.04
C GLY A 12 -32.66 29.97 16.97
N VAL A 13 -31.72 30.85 17.34
CA VAL A 13 -30.99 31.69 16.39
C VAL A 13 -30.07 30.76 15.60
N LEU A 14 -30.46 30.38 14.37
CA LEU A 14 -29.57 29.82 13.39
C LEU A 14 -28.56 30.92 12.97
N MET A 15 -27.38 30.93 13.59
CA MET A 15 -26.25 31.69 13.05
C MET A 15 -25.87 31.10 11.69
N PRO A 16 -25.86 31.87 10.60
CA PRO A 16 -25.29 31.39 9.34
C PRO A 16 -23.80 31.09 9.57
N ALA A 17 -23.39 29.88 9.33
CA ALA A 17 -21.99 29.54 9.25
C ALA A 17 -21.39 30.41 8.13
N LEU A 18 -20.63 31.43 8.50
CA LEU A 18 -19.86 32.24 7.56
C LEU A 18 -18.92 31.27 6.84
N ALA A 19 -19.21 30.98 5.59
CA ALA A 19 -18.30 30.30 4.70
C ALA A 19 -17.02 31.14 4.66
N GLN A 20 -16.01 30.72 5.42
CA GLN A 20 -14.68 31.33 5.35
C GLN A 20 -14.20 31.16 3.92
N ASN A 21 -14.00 32.28 3.21
CA ASN A 21 -13.44 32.26 1.85
C ASN A 21 -12.14 31.49 1.88
N GLU A 22 -12.09 30.35 1.17
CA GLU A 22 -10.86 29.56 1.01
C GLU A 22 -9.83 30.42 0.30
N GLN A 23 -8.73 30.73 0.99
CA GLN A 23 -7.62 31.46 0.38
C GLN A 23 -6.69 30.49 -0.31
N TRP A 24 -6.53 30.66 -1.62
CA TRP A 24 -5.64 29.89 -2.45
C TRP A 24 -4.50 30.77 -3.01
N THR A 25 -3.31 30.22 -3.06
CA THR A 25 -2.18 30.84 -3.76
C THR A 25 -1.98 30.13 -5.09
N ASN A 26 -2.01 30.86 -6.20
CA ASN A 26 -1.69 30.31 -7.50
C ASN A 26 -0.19 29.98 -7.57
N LEU A 27 0.15 28.74 -7.86
CA LEU A 27 1.53 28.31 -8.12
C LEU A 27 1.99 28.70 -9.52
N PHE A 28 1.09 28.65 -10.50
CA PHE A 28 1.35 29.00 -11.89
C PHE A 28 0.55 30.25 -12.25
N ASP A 29 1.23 31.23 -12.83
CA ASP A 29 0.63 32.52 -13.21
C ASP A 29 -0.13 32.48 -14.55
N GLY A 30 -0.08 31.35 -15.25
CA GLY A 30 -0.71 31.14 -16.55
C GLY A 30 0.08 31.74 -17.73
N LYS A 31 1.24 32.34 -17.50
CA LYS A 31 1.99 33.09 -18.52
C LYS A 31 3.47 32.74 -18.56
N THR A 32 4.09 32.49 -17.41
CA THR A 32 5.53 32.28 -17.28
C THR A 32 5.82 31.09 -16.36
N PHE A 33 7.07 30.59 -16.40
CA PHE A 33 7.58 29.60 -15.47
C PHE A 33 8.32 30.21 -14.28
N LYS A 34 8.01 31.46 -13.92
CA LYS A 34 8.60 32.10 -12.74
C LYS A 34 8.31 31.24 -11.48
N GLY A 35 9.37 30.89 -10.74
CA GLY A 35 9.28 30.01 -9.56
C GLY A 35 9.28 28.50 -9.89
N PHE A 36 9.56 28.15 -11.17
CA PHE A 36 9.74 26.78 -11.62
C PHE A 36 11.10 26.61 -12.30
N LYS A 37 11.63 25.40 -12.24
CA LYS A 37 12.80 24.95 -12.99
C LYS A 37 12.55 23.57 -13.57
N GLN A 38 13.06 23.32 -14.76
CA GLN A 38 13.02 21.99 -15.35
C GLN A 38 14.14 21.13 -14.77
N LEU A 39 13.80 19.90 -14.36
CA LEU A 39 14.72 18.89 -13.86
C LEU A 39 14.70 17.65 -14.76
N ASN A 40 15.83 16.96 -14.81
CA ASN A 40 16.11 15.76 -15.61
C ASN A 40 15.83 15.98 -17.11
N GLY A 41 15.09 15.13 -17.80
CA GLY A 41 14.90 15.07 -19.25
C GLY A 41 14.75 16.37 -20.04
N GLN A 42 14.46 16.24 -21.33
CA GLN A 42 14.46 17.35 -22.31
C GLN A 42 13.08 17.58 -22.94
N ALA A 43 11.99 17.17 -22.28
CA ALA A 43 10.65 17.46 -22.74
C ALA A 43 10.44 18.98 -22.89
N LYS A 44 9.59 19.38 -23.83
CA LYS A 44 9.27 20.79 -24.04
C LYS A 44 8.17 21.24 -23.11
N TYR A 45 8.35 22.37 -22.42
CA TYR A 45 7.31 23.00 -21.61
C TYR A 45 6.98 24.39 -22.18
N GLU A 46 5.68 24.68 -22.32
CA GLU A 46 5.16 25.93 -22.86
C GLU A 46 4.06 26.47 -21.92
N ALA A 47 4.06 27.77 -21.68
CA ALA A 47 2.99 28.48 -21.00
C ALA A 47 2.13 29.23 -22.01
N LYS A 48 0.87 28.82 -22.22
CA LYS A 48 0.00 29.41 -23.24
C LYS A 48 -1.45 29.44 -22.78
N ASN A 49 -2.07 30.60 -22.87
CA ASN A 49 -3.51 30.78 -22.55
C ASN A 49 -3.92 30.27 -21.16
N GLY A 50 -3.09 30.48 -20.14
CA GLY A 50 -3.37 30.02 -18.79
C GLY A 50 -3.06 28.53 -18.53
N VAL A 51 -2.50 27.83 -19.51
CA VAL A 51 -2.20 26.40 -19.47
C VAL A 51 -0.69 26.18 -19.53
N MET A 52 -0.18 25.32 -18.64
CA MET A 52 1.15 24.71 -18.75
C MET A 52 1.01 23.49 -19.65
N ILE A 53 1.79 23.41 -20.72
CA ILE A 53 1.76 22.31 -21.70
C ILE A 53 3.11 21.63 -21.68
N GLY A 54 3.13 20.33 -21.37
CA GLY A 54 4.29 19.47 -21.50
C GLY A 54 4.18 18.60 -22.75
N THR A 55 5.22 18.55 -23.56
CA THR A 55 5.25 17.80 -24.82
C THR A 55 6.41 16.81 -24.82
N THR A 56 6.14 15.55 -25.16
CA THR A 56 7.13 14.47 -25.19
C THR A 56 8.19 14.68 -26.26
N VAL A 57 9.41 14.32 -25.91
CA VAL A 57 10.57 14.20 -26.80
C VAL A 57 11.15 12.80 -26.61
N ALA A 58 11.46 12.09 -27.71
CA ALA A 58 11.98 10.74 -27.63
C ALA A 58 13.42 10.68 -27.08
N ASN A 59 13.79 9.52 -26.55
CA ASN A 59 15.15 9.22 -26.05
C ASN A 59 15.65 10.18 -24.95
N THR A 60 14.76 10.71 -24.15
CA THR A 60 15.09 11.51 -22.96
C THR A 60 14.46 10.89 -21.73
N PRO A 61 15.09 10.96 -20.55
CA PRO A 61 14.46 10.55 -19.30
C PRO A 61 13.17 11.32 -19.01
N ASN A 62 12.42 10.90 -18.01
CA ASN A 62 11.32 11.69 -17.45
C ASN A 62 11.78 13.14 -17.23
N SER A 63 10.96 14.09 -17.63
CA SER A 63 11.19 15.51 -17.41
C SER A 63 10.18 16.03 -16.38
N PHE A 64 10.63 16.95 -15.54
CA PHE A 64 9.81 17.46 -14.44
C PHE A 64 9.90 18.99 -14.40
N MET A 65 8.77 19.69 -14.53
CA MET A 65 8.69 21.12 -14.26
C MET A 65 8.43 21.31 -12.76
N ALA A 66 9.49 21.55 -12.00
CA ALA A 66 9.52 21.55 -10.54
C ALA A 66 9.44 22.97 -9.97
N THR A 67 8.70 23.15 -8.87
CA THR A 67 8.74 24.39 -8.09
C THR A 67 10.15 24.59 -7.49
N GLU A 68 10.65 25.82 -7.52
CA GLU A 68 11.91 26.18 -6.83
C GLU A 68 11.75 26.11 -5.31
N LYS A 69 10.54 26.44 -4.81
CA LYS A 69 10.18 26.35 -3.42
C LYS A 69 9.79 24.91 -3.05
N GLU A 70 10.19 24.48 -1.87
CA GLU A 70 9.76 23.21 -1.26
C GLU A 70 8.58 23.40 -0.32
N TYR A 71 7.73 22.36 -0.23
CA TYR A 71 6.52 22.33 0.56
C TYR A 71 6.54 21.11 1.49
N GLY A 72 6.20 21.32 2.77
CA GLY A 72 5.96 20.27 3.76
C GLY A 72 4.47 19.91 3.77
N ASP A 73 3.69 20.60 4.62
CA ASP A 73 2.24 20.45 4.66
C ASP A 73 1.56 21.38 3.67
N PHE A 74 0.68 20.83 2.85
CA PHE A 74 -0.06 21.59 1.85
C PHE A 74 -1.32 20.85 1.36
N ILE A 75 -2.19 21.62 0.72
CA ILE A 75 -3.28 21.13 -0.12
C ILE A 75 -3.06 21.71 -1.52
N LEU A 76 -2.96 20.86 -2.53
CA LEU A 76 -2.79 21.22 -3.93
C LEU A 76 -4.06 20.88 -4.71
N GLU A 77 -4.52 21.81 -5.55
CA GLU A 77 -5.52 21.52 -6.57
C GLU A 77 -4.98 21.87 -7.95
N VAL A 78 -5.30 21.02 -8.91
CA VAL A 78 -4.89 21.20 -10.31
C VAL A 78 -5.89 20.54 -11.24
N ASP A 79 -6.21 21.18 -12.35
CA ASP A 79 -6.92 20.56 -13.46
C ASP A 79 -5.90 20.08 -14.49
N LEU A 80 -6.03 18.86 -14.94
CA LEU A 80 -5.13 18.27 -15.92
C LEU A 80 -5.87 17.54 -17.04
N LYS A 81 -5.24 17.48 -18.20
CA LYS A 81 -5.64 16.69 -19.35
C LYS A 81 -4.40 16.08 -19.98
N VAL A 82 -4.45 14.78 -20.26
CA VAL A 82 -3.34 14.02 -20.84
C VAL A 82 -3.79 13.28 -22.09
N ASP A 83 -2.90 13.14 -23.07
CA ASP A 83 -3.10 12.26 -24.22
C ASP A 83 -3.34 10.81 -23.72
N ASN A 84 -4.33 10.11 -24.30
CA ASN A 84 -4.71 8.77 -23.83
C ASN A 84 -3.61 7.72 -24.00
N SER A 85 -2.62 7.97 -24.84
CA SER A 85 -1.48 7.08 -25.06
C SER A 85 -0.28 7.38 -24.12
N MET A 86 -0.39 8.37 -23.23
CA MET A 86 0.70 8.90 -22.45
C MET A 86 0.45 8.73 -20.95
N ASN A 87 1.46 8.27 -20.20
CA ASN A 87 1.49 8.34 -18.74
C ASN A 87 2.05 9.69 -18.28
N SER A 88 1.69 10.12 -17.07
CA SER A 88 2.22 11.31 -16.43
C SER A 88 2.13 11.20 -14.90
N GLY A 89 2.52 12.24 -14.17
CA GLY A 89 2.44 12.28 -12.72
C GLY A 89 2.65 13.68 -12.14
N ILE A 90 2.22 13.83 -10.90
CA ILE A 90 2.49 15.01 -10.08
C ILE A 90 3.38 14.59 -8.93
N GLN A 91 4.63 15.03 -8.96
CA GLN A 91 5.58 14.84 -7.87
C GLN A 91 5.21 15.74 -6.70
N ILE A 92 5.27 15.19 -5.47
CA ILE A 92 5.03 15.91 -4.22
C ILE A 92 6.08 15.54 -3.18
N ARG A 93 6.51 16.49 -2.36
CA ARG A 93 7.58 16.27 -1.38
C ARG A 93 8.77 15.54 -1.98
N SER A 94 9.08 15.80 -3.25
CA SER A 94 10.14 15.12 -4.00
C SER A 94 11.45 15.86 -3.94
N LEU A 95 12.52 15.14 -4.19
CA LEU A 95 13.89 15.62 -4.09
C LEU A 95 14.65 15.34 -5.40
N SER A 96 15.71 16.12 -5.60
CA SER A 96 16.71 15.93 -6.68
C SER A 96 18.03 16.44 -6.15
N THR A 97 18.87 15.53 -5.66
CA THR A 97 20.17 15.89 -5.08
C THR A 97 21.28 15.20 -5.86
N PRO A 98 22.46 15.84 -6.04
CA PRO A 98 23.56 15.24 -6.82
C PRO A 98 23.98 13.85 -6.34
N GLU A 99 23.87 13.59 -5.03
CA GLU A 99 24.27 12.34 -4.38
C GLU A 99 23.32 11.19 -4.72
N TYR A 100 22.07 11.49 -5.09
CA TYR A 100 21.10 10.47 -5.43
C TYR A 100 21.01 10.30 -6.95
N MET A 101 21.62 9.23 -7.46
CA MET A 101 21.60 8.84 -8.89
C MET A 101 21.86 10.02 -9.84
N ASN A 102 22.87 10.85 -9.54
CA ASN A 102 23.27 12.04 -10.30
C ASN A 102 22.12 13.06 -10.48
N GLY A 103 21.38 13.37 -9.43
CA GLY A 103 20.30 14.34 -9.45
C GLY A 103 18.98 13.83 -10.00
N ARG A 104 18.78 12.50 -10.05
CA ARG A 104 17.49 11.92 -10.45
C ARG A 104 16.40 12.36 -9.49
N VAL A 105 15.30 12.87 -10.06
CA VAL A 105 14.08 13.17 -9.29
C VAL A 105 13.55 11.91 -8.65
N HIS A 106 13.27 11.97 -7.35
CA HIS A 106 12.77 10.86 -6.57
C HIS A 106 11.81 11.32 -5.48
N GLY A 107 10.84 10.48 -5.14
CA GLY A 107 9.83 10.77 -4.14
C GLY A 107 8.43 10.42 -4.56
N TYR A 108 7.45 10.87 -3.79
CA TYR A 108 6.04 10.54 -4.03
C TYR A 108 5.53 11.16 -5.33
N GLN A 109 4.91 10.34 -6.16
CA GLN A 109 4.22 10.72 -7.38
C GLN A 109 2.75 10.35 -7.30
N VAL A 110 1.88 11.33 -7.43
CA VAL A 110 0.46 11.11 -7.69
C VAL A 110 0.31 10.78 -9.17
N GLU A 111 -0.13 9.58 -9.44
CA GLU A 111 -0.16 8.99 -10.77
C GLU A 111 -1.23 9.60 -11.67
N ILE A 112 -0.91 9.73 -12.96
CA ILE A 112 -1.84 10.08 -14.05
C ILE A 112 -1.75 8.97 -15.10
N ASP A 113 -2.70 8.03 -15.04
CA ASP A 113 -2.70 6.79 -15.81
C ASP A 113 -4.00 6.63 -16.63
N PRO A 114 -4.03 7.03 -17.90
CA PRO A 114 -5.19 6.83 -18.77
C PRO A 114 -5.31 5.40 -19.33
N SER A 115 -4.38 4.49 -19.00
CA SER A 115 -4.43 3.09 -19.45
C SER A 115 -5.60 2.33 -18.83
N ASP A 116 -5.83 1.09 -19.27
CA ASP A 116 -6.90 0.24 -18.72
C ASP A 116 -6.60 -0.24 -17.30
N ARG A 117 -5.36 -0.11 -16.84
CA ARG A 117 -4.98 -0.31 -15.44
C ARG A 117 -5.72 0.66 -14.51
N ALA A 118 -5.96 1.90 -14.96
CA ALA A 118 -6.78 2.91 -14.30
C ALA A 118 -6.32 3.25 -12.87
N TRP A 119 -5.01 3.50 -12.68
CA TRP A 119 -4.44 3.84 -11.38
C TRP A 119 -4.23 5.34 -11.16
N SER A 120 -4.93 6.19 -11.92
CA SER A 120 -4.91 7.65 -11.73
C SER A 120 -5.28 8.05 -10.31
N GLY A 121 -4.45 8.89 -9.69
CA GLY A 121 -4.59 9.31 -8.28
C GLY A 121 -3.93 8.36 -7.28
N GLY A 122 -3.46 7.18 -7.69
CA GLY A 122 -2.63 6.28 -6.88
C GLY A 122 -1.27 6.89 -6.57
N LEU A 123 -0.50 6.28 -5.67
CA LEU A 123 0.82 6.76 -5.28
C LEU A 123 1.94 5.80 -5.69
N TYR A 124 2.85 6.34 -6.47
CA TYR A 124 4.11 5.73 -6.86
C TYR A 124 5.27 6.46 -6.17
N ASP A 125 6.30 5.76 -5.77
CA ASP A 125 7.51 6.35 -5.18
C ASP A 125 8.63 6.36 -6.23
N GLU A 126 8.68 7.44 -7.02
CA GLU A 126 9.56 7.59 -8.18
C GLU A 126 11.03 7.37 -7.78
N ALA A 127 11.68 6.51 -8.54
CA ALA A 127 13.09 6.14 -8.38
C ALA A 127 13.50 5.59 -7.00
N ARG A 128 12.53 5.22 -6.12
CA ARG A 128 12.80 4.62 -4.80
C ARG A 128 12.10 3.28 -4.64
N ARG A 129 10.89 3.24 -4.05
CA ARG A 129 10.19 2.00 -3.66
C ARG A 129 9.16 1.51 -4.69
N GLY A 130 8.86 2.30 -5.75
CA GLY A 130 7.84 1.97 -6.73
C GLY A 130 6.41 2.15 -6.17
N TRP A 131 5.47 1.28 -6.51
CA TRP A 131 4.08 1.40 -6.07
C TRP A 131 3.95 1.28 -4.56
N LEU A 132 3.37 2.32 -3.93
CA LEU A 132 2.97 2.36 -2.53
C LEU A 132 1.47 2.18 -2.37
N TYR A 133 0.69 2.70 -3.33
CA TYR A 133 -0.76 2.64 -3.32
C TYR A 133 -1.29 2.40 -4.75
N PRO A 134 -1.25 1.16 -5.26
CA PRO A 134 -1.97 0.80 -6.47
C PRO A 134 -3.48 0.86 -6.23
N VAL A 135 -4.25 1.33 -7.23
CA VAL A 135 -5.70 1.55 -7.07
C VAL A 135 -6.49 0.28 -7.42
N GLU A 136 -6.10 -0.88 -6.85
CA GLU A 136 -6.76 -2.15 -7.19
C GLU A 136 -8.04 -2.40 -6.39
N GLU A 137 -8.07 -2.02 -5.13
CA GLU A 137 -9.19 -2.31 -4.24
C GLU A 137 -10.36 -1.32 -4.40
N ASN A 138 -10.08 -0.09 -4.85
CA ASN A 138 -11.08 0.98 -4.94
C ASN A 138 -11.69 1.06 -6.34
N SER A 139 -12.77 0.31 -6.58
CA SER A 139 -13.46 0.28 -7.88
C SER A 139 -14.08 1.62 -8.29
N ALA A 140 -14.45 2.47 -7.36
CA ALA A 140 -14.96 3.82 -7.64
C ALA A 140 -13.82 4.73 -8.10
N ALA A 141 -12.66 4.64 -7.46
CA ALA A 141 -11.46 5.36 -7.83
C ALA A 141 -10.95 4.98 -9.23
N LYS A 142 -10.98 3.70 -9.58
CA LYS A 142 -10.63 3.23 -10.95
C LYS A 142 -11.48 3.86 -12.05
N LYS A 143 -12.69 4.31 -11.74
CA LYS A 143 -13.63 4.97 -12.68
C LYS A 143 -13.60 6.49 -12.60
N ALA A 144 -12.82 7.07 -11.69
CA ALA A 144 -12.83 8.49 -11.42
C ALA A 144 -12.20 9.32 -12.55
N PHE A 145 -11.14 8.82 -13.18
CA PHE A 145 -10.43 9.49 -14.26
C PHE A 145 -11.20 9.38 -15.58
N LYS A 146 -11.36 10.51 -16.29
CA LYS A 146 -12.05 10.60 -17.58
C LYS A 146 -11.04 10.79 -18.70
N LYS A 147 -10.87 9.76 -19.53
CA LYS A 147 -9.92 9.76 -20.65
C LYS A 147 -10.25 10.88 -21.66
N GLY A 148 -9.23 11.63 -22.05
CA GLY A 148 -9.38 12.70 -23.06
C GLY A 148 -10.08 13.97 -22.58
N GLU A 149 -10.50 14.04 -21.31
CA GLU A 149 -11.16 15.20 -20.70
C GLU A 149 -10.25 15.90 -19.70
N TRP A 150 -10.64 17.10 -19.24
CA TRP A 150 -10.06 17.74 -18.09
C TRP A 150 -10.49 17.03 -16.82
N ASN A 151 -9.51 16.68 -15.97
CA ASN A 151 -9.72 16.02 -14.69
C ASN A 151 -9.22 16.91 -13.57
N HIS A 152 -10.01 17.02 -12.51
CA HIS A 152 -9.65 17.76 -11.31
C HIS A 152 -8.96 16.85 -10.31
N TYR A 153 -7.74 17.19 -9.91
CA TYR A 153 -6.99 16.53 -8.86
C TYR A 153 -6.92 17.40 -7.62
N ARG A 154 -7.17 16.80 -6.46
CA ARG A 154 -6.88 17.37 -5.16
C ARG A 154 -5.94 16.45 -4.41
N ILE A 155 -4.88 17.02 -3.86
CA ILE A 155 -3.83 16.31 -3.12
C ILE A 155 -3.68 17.02 -1.77
N GLU A 156 -3.81 16.27 -0.69
CA GLU A 156 -3.57 16.73 0.67
C GLU A 156 -2.38 15.98 1.24
N ALA A 157 -1.27 16.68 1.50
CA ALA A 157 -0.08 16.15 2.16
C ALA A 157 0.07 16.88 3.50
N ILE A 158 -0.34 16.24 4.60
CA ILE A 158 -0.39 16.84 5.94
C ILE A 158 0.18 15.87 6.96
N GLY A 159 1.23 16.27 7.68
CA GLY A 159 1.99 15.38 8.55
C GLY A 159 2.52 14.19 7.75
N THR A 160 2.27 12.99 8.21
CA THR A 160 2.63 11.74 7.54
C THR A 160 1.57 11.25 6.55
N THR A 161 0.43 11.94 6.42
CA THR A 161 -0.71 11.49 5.62
C THR A 161 -0.72 12.15 4.24
N ILE A 162 -0.90 11.34 3.20
CA ILE A 162 -1.12 11.79 1.83
C ILE A 162 -2.46 11.23 1.35
N ARG A 163 -3.38 12.12 0.99
CA ARG A 163 -4.70 11.77 0.45
C ARG A 163 -4.90 12.38 -0.93
N THR A 164 -5.51 11.64 -1.83
CA THR A 164 -5.78 12.12 -3.19
C THR A 164 -7.24 11.94 -3.57
N TRP A 165 -7.72 12.83 -4.42
CA TRP A 165 -9.03 12.76 -5.07
C TRP A 165 -8.86 13.06 -6.55
N VAL A 166 -9.60 12.32 -7.38
CA VAL A 166 -9.76 12.56 -8.81
C VAL A 166 -11.24 12.83 -9.07
N ASN A 167 -11.57 13.98 -9.66
CA ASN A 167 -12.95 14.41 -9.91
C ASN A 167 -13.86 14.29 -8.67
N ASN A 168 -13.33 14.69 -7.51
CA ASN A 168 -13.95 14.59 -6.18
C ASN A 168 -14.17 13.17 -5.64
N ILE A 169 -13.79 12.13 -6.34
CA ILE A 169 -13.80 10.75 -5.85
C ILE A 169 -12.52 10.50 -5.04
N PRO A 170 -12.60 10.05 -3.79
CA PRO A 170 -11.41 9.72 -2.99
C PRO A 170 -10.71 8.49 -3.60
N VAL A 171 -9.38 8.59 -3.76
CA VAL A 171 -8.56 7.55 -4.39
C VAL A 171 -7.61 6.92 -3.38
N THR A 172 -6.77 7.74 -2.75
CA THR A 172 -5.66 7.26 -1.91
C THR A 172 -5.78 7.78 -0.47
N TYR A 173 -5.43 6.91 0.47
CA TYR A 173 -5.09 7.25 1.85
C TYR A 173 -3.78 6.54 2.21
N LEU A 174 -2.65 7.25 2.05
CA LEU A 174 -1.33 6.75 2.40
C LEU A 174 -0.85 7.40 3.69
N VAL A 175 -0.23 6.61 4.58
CA VAL A 175 0.51 7.10 5.74
C VAL A 175 1.96 6.67 5.59
N ASP A 176 2.85 7.64 5.46
CA ASP A 176 4.28 7.39 5.22
C ASP A 176 5.11 8.60 5.68
N ASP A 177 6.23 8.36 6.32
CA ASP A 177 7.09 9.38 6.93
C ASP A 177 8.44 9.56 6.24
N MET A 178 8.67 8.90 5.09
CA MET A 178 9.99 8.89 4.45
C MET A 178 10.46 10.27 4.01
N THR A 179 9.55 11.12 3.52
CA THR A 179 9.91 12.48 3.07
C THR A 179 8.87 13.49 3.51
N ALA A 180 9.23 14.31 4.51
CA ALA A 180 8.31 15.29 5.09
C ALA A 180 8.18 16.58 4.26
N LYS A 181 9.16 16.90 3.38
CA LYS A 181 9.23 18.15 2.64
C LYS A 181 10.03 17.98 1.34
N GLY A 182 9.63 18.69 0.29
CA GLY A 182 10.29 18.70 -1.00
C GLY A 182 9.52 19.55 -2.01
N PHE A 183 9.95 19.55 -3.26
CA PHE A 183 9.28 20.29 -4.32
C PHE A 183 8.01 19.57 -4.81
N ILE A 184 7.17 20.34 -5.54
CA ILE A 184 6.06 19.83 -6.36
C ILE A 184 6.51 19.91 -7.82
N ALA A 185 6.26 18.87 -8.64
CA ALA A 185 6.63 18.92 -10.04
C ALA A 185 5.62 18.20 -10.95
N PHE A 186 5.59 18.63 -12.21
CA PHE A 186 4.69 18.15 -13.24
C PHE A 186 5.50 17.36 -14.27
N GLN A 187 5.19 16.05 -14.38
CA GLN A 187 5.97 15.12 -15.18
C GLN A 187 5.53 15.09 -16.64
N VAL A 188 6.49 15.12 -17.55
CA VAL A 188 6.36 14.59 -18.91
C VAL A 188 7.09 13.25 -18.93
N HIS A 189 6.36 12.16 -19.09
CA HIS A 189 6.93 10.81 -19.06
C HIS A 189 7.85 10.56 -20.26
N ALA A 190 8.93 9.84 -20.02
CA ALA A 190 9.86 9.39 -21.04
C ALA A 190 9.14 8.52 -22.09
N ILE A 191 9.53 8.69 -23.34
CA ILE A 191 9.12 7.82 -24.43
C ILE A 191 10.36 7.24 -25.14
N GLY A 192 10.24 5.99 -25.60
CA GLY A 192 11.27 5.32 -26.38
C GLY A 192 11.36 5.91 -27.80
N LYS A 193 12.44 5.55 -28.50
CA LYS A 193 12.72 6.02 -29.89
C LYS A 193 11.63 5.68 -30.90
N ASP A 194 10.90 4.59 -30.68
CA ASP A 194 9.88 4.08 -31.60
C ASP A 194 8.47 4.54 -31.22
N GLN A 195 8.35 5.40 -30.17
CA GLN A 195 7.09 5.99 -29.75
C GLN A 195 6.90 7.36 -30.39
N LYS A 196 5.64 7.72 -30.65
CA LYS A 196 5.29 9.00 -31.28
C LYS A 196 5.62 10.17 -30.37
N GLU A 197 6.51 11.05 -30.82
CA GLU A 197 6.76 12.35 -30.19
C GLU A 197 5.57 13.30 -30.33
N GLY A 198 5.55 14.34 -29.49
CA GLY A 198 4.56 15.41 -29.57
C GLY A 198 3.25 15.11 -28.85
N THR A 199 3.13 13.99 -28.15
CA THR A 199 2.01 13.77 -27.22
C THR A 199 2.09 14.75 -26.07
N GLN A 200 0.94 15.19 -25.54
CA GLN A 200 0.88 16.29 -24.60
C GLN A 200 0.16 15.93 -23.31
N VAL A 201 0.67 16.50 -22.23
CA VAL A 201 -0.04 16.64 -20.96
C VAL A 201 -0.17 18.13 -20.65
N MET A 202 -1.32 18.53 -20.15
CA MET A 202 -1.67 19.93 -19.91
C MET A 202 -2.16 20.11 -18.48
N TRP A 203 -1.75 21.20 -17.82
CA TRP A 203 -2.15 21.57 -16.47
C TRP A 203 -2.61 23.02 -16.41
N LYS A 204 -3.64 23.31 -15.65
CA LYS A 204 -4.15 24.66 -15.36
C LYS A 204 -4.72 24.74 -13.96
N ASN A 205 -5.10 25.92 -13.51
CA ASN A 205 -5.69 26.16 -12.20
C ASN A 205 -4.83 25.57 -11.05
N ILE A 206 -3.50 25.65 -11.20
CA ILE A 206 -2.55 25.09 -10.24
C ILE A 206 -2.49 26.02 -9.03
N LYS A 207 -3.08 25.60 -7.92
CA LYS A 207 -3.21 26.42 -6.71
C LYS A 207 -2.96 25.62 -5.44
N ILE A 208 -2.44 26.28 -4.41
CA ILE A 208 -2.01 25.65 -3.17
C ILE A 208 -2.54 26.39 -1.94
N GLN A 209 -2.84 25.65 -0.89
CA GLN A 209 -3.01 26.14 0.48
C GLN A 209 -1.88 25.64 1.37
N THR A 210 -1.36 26.49 2.24
CA THR A 210 -0.33 26.17 3.23
C THR A 210 -0.65 26.82 4.58
N GLY A 211 -0.09 26.28 5.67
CA GLY A 211 -0.25 26.85 7.01
C GLY A 211 -1.72 26.95 7.44
N SER A 212 -2.10 28.08 8.03
CA SER A 212 -3.46 28.31 8.56
C SER A 212 -4.55 28.40 7.48
N GLN A 213 -4.17 28.49 6.21
CA GLN A 213 -5.12 28.54 5.09
C GLN A 213 -5.66 27.16 4.70
N MET A 214 -5.00 26.08 5.10
CA MET A 214 -5.39 24.72 4.74
C MET A 214 -6.80 24.39 5.24
N ARG A 215 -7.60 23.81 4.37
CA ARG A 215 -8.94 23.29 4.66
C ARG A 215 -9.03 21.85 4.19
N PRO A 216 -8.50 20.89 4.98
CA PRO A 216 -8.53 19.48 4.63
C PRO A 216 -9.96 18.95 4.60
N ARG A 217 -10.22 18.02 3.70
CA ARG A 217 -11.50 17.31 3.64
C ARG A 217 -11.69 16.42 4.87
N PRO A 218 -12.94 16.19 5.31
CA PRO A 218 -13.23 15.19 6.32
C PRO A 218 -12.61 13.82 5.97
N LEU A 219 -12.42 12.98 6.98
CA LEU A 219 -11.96 11.61 6.77
C LEU A 219 -13.06 10.81 6.06
N ASP A 220 -12.69 10.19 4.95
CA ASP A 220 -13.50 9.18 4.28
C ASP A 220 -13.12 7.80 4.85
N LYS A 221 -14.07 7.17 5.56
CA LYS A 221 -13.86 5.86 6.19
C LYS A 221 -13.88 4.70 5.21
N THR A 222 -14.19 4.93 3.93
CA THR A 222 -14.33 3.89 2.91
C THR A 222 -13.07 3.67 2.09
N THR A 223 -12.21 4.69 1.99
CA THR A 223 -10.93 4.55 1.29
C THR A 223 -10.00 3.63 2.08
N PRO A 224 -9.48 2.55 1.48
CA PRO A 224 -8.49 1.70 2.12
C PRO A 224 -7.26 2.50 2.57
N VAL A 225 -6.65 2.10 3.67
CA VAL A 225 -5.45 2.76 4.22
C VAL A 225 -4.23 1.90 3.97
N GLU A 226 -3.22 2.48 3.33
CA GLU A 226 -1.87 1.92 3.30
C GLU A 226 -0.98 2.72 4.26
N ASN A 227 -0.50 2.07 5.32
CA ASN A 227 0.34 2.70 6.35
C ASN A 227 1.71 2.01 6.38
N TYR A 228 2.76 2.77 6.06
CA TYR A 228 4.16 2.32 6.04
C TYR A 228 4.98 2.81 7.23
N THR A 229 4.39 3.60 8.14
CA THR A 229 5.07 4.01 9.38
C THR A 229 5.29 2.81 10.28
N LEU A 230 6.48 2.74 10.89
CA LEU A 230 6.96 1.53 11.55
C LEU A 230 6.14 1.17 12.78
N ASN A 231 5.52 0.00 12.76
CA ASN A 231 4.78 -0.62 13.87
C ASN A 231 3.80 0.33 14.59
N THR A 232 3.10 1.14 13.80
CA THR A 232 2.09 2.08 14.31
C THR A 232 0.76 1.90 13.60
N LEU A 233 -0.31 2.38 14.22
CA LEU A 233 -1.62 2.52 13.60
C LEU A 233 -1.88 4.00 13.33
N SER A 234 -2.48 4.30 12.20
CA SER A 234 -3.07 5.60 11.93
C SER A 234 -4.42 5.72 12.64
N PRO A 235 -4.90 6.96 12.93
CA PRO A 235 -6.24 7.15 13.49
C PRO A 235 -7.36 6.50 12.66
N GLN A 236 -7.19 6.41 11.34
CA GLN A 236 -8.12 5.74 10.45
C GLN A 236 -8.13 4.22 10.67
N GLU A 237 -6.97 3.59 10.82
CA GLU A 237 -6.87 2.16 11.10
C GLU A 237 -7.43 1.80 12.47
N GLU A 238 -7.17 2.63 13.50
CA GLU A 238 -7.78 2.48 14.83
C GLU A 238 -9.30 2.56 14.74
N ALA A 239 -9.83 3.54 13.99
CA ALA A 239 -11.26 3.67 13.77
C ALA A 239 -11.89 2.51 12.98
N GLN A 240 -11.08 1.81 12.17
CA GLN A 240 -11.46 0.60 11.44
C GLN A 240 -11.32 -0.68 12.28
N GLY A 241 -10.79 -0.58 13.50
CA GLY A 241 -10.65 -1.70 14.45
C GLY A 241 -9.37 -2.53 14.28
N TYR A 242 -8.36 -2.00 13.62
CA TYR A 242 -7.04 -2.64 13.60
C TYR A 242 -6.40 -2.62 14.98
N LYS A 243 -5.65 -3.69 15.28
CA LYS A 243 -4.73 -3.78 16.41
C LYS A 243 -3.37 -4.29 15.91
N LEU A 244 -2.30 -3.81 16.53
CA LEU A 244 -0.96 -4.34 16.28
C LEU A 244 -0.85 -5.75 16.89
N LEU A 245 -0.31 -6.68 16.13
CA LEU A 245 0.17 -7.98 16.62
C LEU A 245 1.64 -7.92 17.01
N PHE A 246 2.37 -6.93 16.49
CA PHE A 246 3.77 -6.67 16.85
C PHE A 246 3.99 -5.16 17.02
N ASN A 247 4.55 -4.75 18.16
CA ASN A 247 4.72 -3.36 18.56
C ASN A 247 6.14 -2.80 18.30
N GLY A 248 7.06 -3.62 17.74
CA GLY A 248 8.45 -3.24 17.49
C GLY A 248 9.35 -3.22 18.71
N LYS A 249 8.89 -3.67 19.88
CA LYS A 249 9.63 -3.62 21.14
C LYS A 249 9.80 -4.97 21.81
N ASP A 250 8.76 -5.79 21.75
CA ASP A 250 8.72 -7.10 22.40
C ASP A 250 7.79 -8.06 21.67
N LEU A 251 7.77 -9.31 22.10
CA LEU A 251 6.92 -10.38 21.56
C LEU A 251 5.73 -10.68 22.49
N ASN A 252 5.26 -9.71 23.26
CA ASN A 252 4.03 -9.85 24.02
C ASN A 252 2.85 -10.18 23.08
N GLY A 253 2.04 -11.17 23.46
CA GLY A 253 0.96 -11.68 22.61
C GLY A 253 1.37 -12.84 21.70
N TRP A 254 2.65 -13.22 21.69
CA TRP A 254 3.17 -14.37 20.95
C TRP A 254 3.71 -15.45 21.89
N ARG A 255 3.67 -16.70 21.45
CA ARG A 255 4.19 -17.88 22.14
C ARG A 255 4.86 -18.86 21.18
N SER A 256 5.63 -19.78 21.71
CA SER A 256 6.14 -20.92 20.94
C SER A 256 4.99 -21.83 20.44
N ALA A 257 5.15 -22.40 19.26
CA ALA A 257 4.25 -23.43 18.76
C ALA A 257 4.26 -24.66 19.71
N PHE A 258 3.11 -25.27 19.89
CA PHE A 258 2.87 -26.44 20.77
C PHE A 258 3.20 -26.23 22.25
N LYS A 259 3.49 -25.02 22.68
CA LYS A 259 3.88 -24.67 24.06
C LYS A 259 3.17 -23.40 24.51
N THR A 260 3.09 -23.21 25.82
CA THR A 260 2.61 -21.95 26.43
C THR A 260 3.75 -21.01 26.82
N THR A 261 4.98 -21.35 26.44
CA THR A 261 6.17 -20.56 26.77
C THR A 261 6.37 -19.41 25.80
N ALA A 262 7.15 -18.41 26.22
CA ALA A 262 7.59 -17.32 25.36
C ALA A 262 8.24 -17.81 24.05
N PRO A 263 8.25 -16.98 23.00
CA PRO A 263 8.92 -17.29 21.74
C PRO A 263 10.37 -17.74 21.95
N PRO A 264 10.90 -18.65 21.10
CA PRO A 264 12.30 -19.07 21.15
C PRO A 264 13.25 -17.91 20.84
N SER A 265 14.49 -18.00 21.35
CA SER A 265 15.52 -16.96 21.20
C SER A 265 15.99 -16.71 19.77
N VAL A 266 15.61 -17.57 18.82
CA VAL A 266 15.84 -17.36 17.37
C VAL A 266 14.99 -16.19 16.84
N TRP A 267 13.89 -15.86 17.51
CA TRP A 267 13.05 -14.71 17.21
C TRP A 267 13.51 -13.52 18.03
N THR A 268 14.10 -12.51 17.39
CA THR A 268 14.67 -11.32 18.03
C THR A 268 13.97 -10.06 17.53
N VAL A 269 13.87 -9.07 18.42
CA VAL A 269 13.49 -7.71 18.03
C VAL A 269 14.78 -6.93 17.85
N GLU A 270 15.02 -6.45 16.64
CA GLU A 270 16.18 -5.69 16.27
C GLU A 270 16.10 -4.24 16.79
N SER A 271 17.23 -3.56 16.86
CA SER A 271 17.31 -2.18 17.35
C SER A 271 16.52 -1.17 16.51
N ASP A 272 16.26 -1.50 15.25
CA ASP A 272 15.41 -0.71 14.33
C ASP A 272 13.91 -1.01 14.48
N GLY A 273 13.51 -1.87 15.42
CA GLY A 273 12.12 -2.25 15.68
C GLY A 273 11.59 -3.32 14.72
N THR A 274 12.44 -3.98 13.95
CA THR A 274 12.00 -5.13 13.12
C THR A 274 12.03 -6.43 13.93
N LEU A 275 11.12 -7.35 13.60
CA LEU A 275 11.15 -8.72 14.10
C LEU A 275 11.98 -9.57 13.14
N HIS A 276 12.97 -10.27 13.65
CA HIS A 276 13.89 -11.08 12.89
C HIS A 276 13.85 -12.54 13.36
N VAL A 277 13.60 -13.48 12.46
CA VAL A 277 13.90 -14.88 12.65
C VAL A 277 15.35 -15.11 12.22
N ASN A 278 16.26 -15.10 13.20
CA ASN A 278 17.72 -15.19 13.00
C ASN A 278 18.14 -16.67 12.95
N SER A 279 17.70 -17.37 11.94
CA SER A 279 18.05 -18.77 11.75
C SER A 279 19.44 -18.91 11.11
N LYS A 280 20.15 -19.98 11.47
CA LYS A 280 21.53 -20.23 11.04
C LYS A 280 21.63 -21.43 10.09
N GLY A 281 20.58 -21.68 9.34
CA GLY A 281 20.43 -22.86 8.51
C GLY A 281 19.83 -24.04 9.28
N GLY A 282 19.56 -25.10 8.60
CA GLY A 282 18.99 -26.32 9.18
C GLY A 282 17.65 -26.69 8.57
N LYS A 283 16.89 -27.48 9.33
CA LYS A 283 15.56 -27.94 8.92
C LYS A 283 14.49 -27.01 9.45
N GLU A 284 13.32 -27.02 8.80
CA GLU A 284 12.09 -26.38 9.29
C GLU A 284 11.90 -26.63 10.79
N SER A 285 11.65 -25.58 11.55
CA SER A 285 11.51 -25.57 13.01
C SER A 285 12.71 -26.13 13.81
N GLY A 286 13.87 -26.25 13.18
CA GLY A 286 15.07 -26.87 13.77
C GLY A 286 15.78 -25.98 14.80
N ASN A 287 15.59 -24.65 14.77
CA ASN A 287 16.27 -23.69 15.63
C ASN A 287 15.36 -23.16 16.77
N GLY A 288 14.32 -23.86 17.12
CA GLY A 288 13.41 -23.49 18.23
C GLY A 288 11.96 -23.39 17.84
N GLY A 289 11.67 -23.32 16.56
CA GLY A 289 10.34 -23.47 15.96
C GLY A 289 9.57 -22.18 15.77
N ASP A 290 8.36 -22.38 15.29
CA ASP A 290 7.39 -21.34 14.93
C ASP A 290 6.87 -20.59 16.16
N ILE A 291 6.38 -19.37 15.91
CA ILE A 291 5.65 -18.58 16.91
C ILE A 291 4.20 -18.35 16.48
N LEU A 292 3.30 -18.33 17.45
CA LEU A 292 1.87 -18.12 17.24
C LEU A 292 1.35 -16.99 18.12
N THR A 293 0.32 -16.29 17.62
CA THR A 293 -0.44 -15.37 18.47
C THR A 293 -1.20 -16.14 19.57
N ASN A 294 -1.30 -15.52 20.75
CA ASN A 294 -2.18 -16.06 21.82
C ASN A 294 -3.66 -15.97 21.41
N ASP A 295 -4.03 -14.91 20.70
CA ASP A 295 -5.37 -14.70 20.17
C ASP A 295 -5.65 -15.58 18.95
N GLN A 296 -6.93 -15.89 18.71
CA GLN A 296 -7.42 -16.64 17.55
C GLN A 296 -8.43 -15.81 16.76
N PHE A 297 -8.34 -15.91 15.43
CA PHE A 297 -9.10 -15.08 14.49
C PHE A 297 -9.94 -15.96 13.55
N GLY A 298 -11.15 -15.50 13.22
CA GLY A 298 -12.05 -16.15 12.26
C GLY A 298 -12.12 -15.42 10.94
N ALA A 299 -13.01 -14.43 10.81
CA ALA A 299 -13.01 -13.50 9.69
C ALA A 299 -12.14 -12.28 10.05
N PHE A 300 -11.16 -11.97 9.22
CA PHE A 300 -10.15 -10.97 9.55
C PHE A 300 -9.48 -10.38 8.31
N GLU A 301 -8.83 -9.26 8.50
CA GLU A 301 -7.83 -8.72 7.58
C GLU A 301 -6.50 -8.60 8.33
N LEU A 302 -5.50 -9.33 7.87
CA LEU A 302 -4.13 -9.36 8.38
C LEU A 302 -3.22 -8.65 7.39
N VAL A 303 -2.43 -7.68 7.86
CA VAL A 303 -1.39 -6.99 7.08
C VAL A 303 -0.05 -7.23 7.76
N PHE A 304 0.98 -7.47 6.97
CA PHE A 304 2.35 -7.66 7.46
C PHE A 304 3.37 -7.26 6.38
N ASP A 305 4.45 -6.65 6.78
CA ASP A 305 5.60 -6.41 5.90
C ASP A 305 6.67 -7.47 6.19
N PHE A 306 7.30 -7.99 5.13
CA PHE A 306 8.38 -8.96 5.23
C PHE A 306 9.53 -8.61 4.29
N LYS A 307 10.75 -9.03 4.67
CA LYS A 307 11.97 -8.86 3.88
C LYS A 307 12.75 -10.17 3.89
N LEU A 308 12.98 -10.71 2.69
CA LEU A 308 13.72 -11.95 2.49
C LEU A 308 15.22 -11.67 2.36
N THR A 309 16.02 -12.57 2.89
CA THR A 309 17.41 -12.75 2.48
C THR A 309 17.48 -13.70 1.27
N GLU A 310 18.63 -13.78 0.62
CA GLU A 310 18.82 -14.62 -0.55
C GLU A 310 18.58 -16.09 -0.22
N GLY A 311 17.73 -16.75 -1.03
CA GLY A 311 17.36 -18.16 -0.86
C GLY A 311 16.49 -18.46 0.35
N ALA A 312 15.93 -17.45 1.03
CA ALA A 312 15.18 -17.66 2.26
C ALA A 312 13.76 -18.19 2.04
N ASN A 313 13.29 -18.94 3.04
CA ASN A 313 11.94 -19.47 3.17
C ASN A 313 11.38 -19.18 4.57
N SER A 314 10.13 -18.80 4.61
CA SER A 314 9.28 -18.63 5.77
C SER A 314 7.80 -18.74 5.34
N GLY A 315 6.86 -18.46 6.24
CA GLY A 315 5.44 -18.48 5.94
C GLY A 315 4.64 -17.75 6.99
N VAL A 316 3.50 -17.19 6.57
CA VAL A 316 2.49 -16.64 7.49
C VAL A 316 1.28 -17.54 7.42
N LYS A 317 1.07 -18.35 8.50
CA LYS A 317 -0.02 -19.32 8.54
C LYS A 317 -1.22 -18.78 9.33
N TYR A 318 -2.40 -19.20 8.93
CA TYR A 318 -3.68 -18.83 9.57
C TYR A 318 -4.60 -20.04 9.63
N PHE A 319 -5.62 -20.02 10.50
CA PHE A 319 -6.40 -21.20 10.88
C PHE A 319 -5.53 -22.37 11.30
N VAL A 320 -4.46 -22.07 12.05
CA VAL A 320 -3.52 -23.09 12.54
C VAL A 320 -4.20 -24.02 13.52
N ASP A 321 -3.94 -25.31 13.35
CA ASP A 321 -4.41 -26.36 14.23
C ASP A 321 -3.23 -27.13 14.83
N GLU A 322 -2.92 -26.86 16.09
CA GLU A 322 -1.83 -27.52 16.81
C GLU A 322 -2.13 -28.98 17.18
N SER A 323 -3.37 -29.45 17.01
CA SER A 323 -3.68 -30.89 17.15
C SER A 323 -3.11 -31.71 15.99
N TYR A 324 -2.83 -31.06 14.84
CA TYR A 324 -2.12 -31.67 13.72
C TYR A 324 -0.62 -31.45 13.88
N ASN A 325 0.06 -32.49 14.26
CA ASN A 325 1.51 -32.45 14.43
C ASN A 325 2.21 -33.08 13.22
N SER A 326 2.96 -32.29 12.47
CA SER A 326 3.84 -32.79 11.40
C SER A 326 5.17 -33.32 11.93
N GLY A 327 5.40 -33.21 13.24
CA GLY A 327 6.68 -33.49 13.90
C GLY A 327 7.61 -32.28 13.99
N MET A 328 7.33 -31.17 13.24
CA MET A 328 8.24 -30.03 13.15
C MET A 328 7.49 -28.67 13.16
N SER A 329 6.45 -28.49 12.35
CA SER A 329 5.73 -27.22 12.21
C SER A 329 4.23 -27.40 12.45
N ALA A 330 3.58 -26.41 13.01
CA ALA A 330 2.14 -26.40 13.17
C ALA A 330 1.42 -26.22 11.82
N ILE A 331 0.30 -26.91 11.65
CA ILE A 331 -0.40 -27.03 10.38
C ILE A 331 -1.49 -25.97 10.26
N GLY A 332 -1.50 -25.22 9.15
CA GLY A 332 -2.49 -24.19 8.82
C GLY A 332 -2.46 -23.83 7.36
N LEU A 333 -3.42 -23.02 6.90
CA LEU A 333 -3.36 -22.36 5.61
C LEU A 333 -2.19 -21.38 5.61
N GLU A 334 -1.48 -21.25 4.51
CA GLU A 334 -0.21 -20.51 4.49
C GLU A 334 -0.10 -19.54 3.31
N PHE A 335 0.16 -18.29 3.64
CA PHE A 335 0.71 -17.32 2.70
C PHE A 335 2.22 -17.56 2.63
N GLN A 336 2.70 -18.07 1.49
CA GLN A 336 4.11 -18.42 1.33
C GLN A 336 5.01 -17.18 1.26
N VAL A 337 6.12 -17.19 2.01
CA VAL A 337 7.14 -16.16 2.05
C VAL A 337 8.48 -16.79 1.63
N LEU A 338 8.85 -16.65 0.34
CA LEU A 338 9.93 -17.45 -0.24
C LEU A 338 10.65 -16.69 -1.34
N ASP A 339 11.96 -16.93 -1.50
CA ASP A 339 12.74 -16.50 -2.68
C ASP A 339 12.48 -17.48 -3.83
N ASP A 340 11.66 -17.07 -4.80
CA ASP A 340 11.25 -17.89 -5.93
C ASP A 340 12.41 -18.32 -6.83
N ASP A 341 13.46 -17.52 -6.91
CA ASP A 341 14.58 -17.77 -7.82
C ASP A 341 15.57 -18.78 -7.23
N LYS A 342 15.84 -18.70 -5.92
CA LYS A 342 16.95 -19.45 -5.30
C LYS A 342 16.52 -20.54 -4.35
N HIS A 343 15.37 -20.45 -3.69
CA HIS A 343 14.95 -21.50 -2.77
C HIS A 343 14.44 -22.74 -3.55
N PRO A 344 14.92 -23.96 -3.24
CA PRO A 344 14.58 -25.16 -4.01
C PRO A 344 13.08 -25.52 -3.97
N ASP A 345 12.35 -25.19 -2.88
CA ASP A 345 10.92 -25.50 -2.75
C ASP A 345 10.04 -24.77 -3.77
N ALA A 346 10.48 -23.61 -4.28
CA ALA A 346 9.78 -22.90 -5.35
C ALA A 346 9.60 -23.71 -6.62
N LYS A 347 10.49 -24.68 -6.85
CA LYS A 347 10.51 -25.58 -8.04
C LYS A 347 9.76 -26.89 -7.81
N LEU A 348 9.29 -27.10 -6.59
CA LEU A 348 8.49 -28.25 -6.19
C LEU A 348 7.00 -27.93 -6.27
N GLY A 349 6.13 -28.93 -6.01
CA GLY A 349 4.69 -28.80 -6.11
C GLY A 349 4.20 -28.80 -7.55
N THR A 350 3.05 -28.15 -7.80
CA THR A 350 2.37 -28.13 -9.09
C THR A 350 2.13 -26.69 -9.54
N GLU A 351 2.55 -26.34 -10.76
CA GLU A 351 2.29 -25.03 -11.40
C GLU A 351 2.66 -23.81 -10.54
N GLY A 352 3.72 -23.92 -9.70
CA GLY A 352 4.19 -22.80 -8.87
C GLY A 352 3.37 -22.57 -7.59
N ASN A 353 2.58 -23.54 -7.14
CA ASN A 353 1.76 -23.41 -5.92
C ASN A 353 2.59 -23.41 -4.61
N ARG A 354 3.93 -23.37 -4.70
CA ARG A 354 4.86 -23.18 -3.57
C ARG A 354 5.72 -21.92 -3.70
N THR A 355 5.37 -21.04 -4.62
CA THR A 355 6.09 -19.76 -4.81
C THR A 355 5.57 -18.67 -3.88
N LEU A 356 6.27 -17.54 -3.81
CA LEU A 356 5.90 -16.37 -3.00
C LEU A 356 4.42 -16.02 -3.15
N SER A 357 3.75 -15.74 -2.03
CA SER A 357 2.34 -15.37 -1.88
C SER A 357 1.31 -16.42 -2.34
N SER A 358 1.73 -17.62 -2.76
CA SER A 358 0.82 -18.73 -3.03
C SER A 358 0.03 -19.13 -1.76
N LEU A 359 -1.13 -19.76 -1.94
CA LEU A 359 -1.69 -20.62 -0.91
C LEU A 359 -0.91 -21.93 -0.96
N TYR A 360 0.09 -22.04 -0.11
CA TYR A 360 1.15 -23.04 -0.19
C TYR A 360 0.62 -24.46 -0.45
N ASP A 361 1.20 -25.12 -1.46
CA ASP A 361 0.87 -26.47 -1.94
C ASP A 361 -0.57 -26.66 -2.46
N LEU A 362 -1.35 -25.57 -2.60
CA LEU A 362 -2.74 -25.60 -3.06
C LEU A 362 -2.98 -24.73 -4.30
N ILE A 363 -2.76 -23.41 -4.20
CA ILE A 363 -3.10 -22.45 -5.26
C ILE A 363 -1.89 -21.58 -5.59
N PRO A 364 -1.45 -21.55 -6.86
CA PRO A 364 -0.38 -20.65 -7.28
C PRO A 364 -0.81 -19.19 -7.18
N SER A 365 0.16 -18.31 -6.98
CA SER A 365 -0.03 -16.87 -6.95
C SER A 365 0.01 -16.29 -8.36
N ASP A 366 -1.04 -15.55 -8.73
CA ASP A 366 -1.08 -14.76 -9.99
C ASP A 366 -0.40 -13.41 -9.78
N LYS A 367 0.90 -13.43 -9.52
CA LYS A 367 1.70 -12.23 -9.26
C LYS A 367 2.38 -11.69 -10.51
N ASP A 368 2.23 -10.38 -10.73
CA ASP A 368 3.04 -9.66 -11.72
C ASP A 368 4.47 -9.52 -11.17
N LYS A 369 5.47 -9.86 -12.00
CA LYS A 369 6.90 -9.70 -11.63
C LYS A 369 7.25 -8.27 -11.21
N ARG A 370 6.53 -7.26 -11.72
CA ARG A 370 6.72 -5.85 -11.34
C ARG A 370 6.21 -5.53 -9.94
N SER A 371 5.31 -6.34 -9.40
CA SER A 371 4.79 -6.15 -8.03
C SER A 371 5.67 -6.79 -6.96
N VAL A 372 6.58 -7.68 -7.34
CA VAL A 372 7.52 -8.33 -6.42
C VAL A 372 8.73 -7.42 -6.21
N LYS A 373 9.08 -7.14 -4.95
CA LYS A 373 10.29 -6.39 -4.62
C LYS A 373 11.52 -7.29 -4.69
N LYS A 374 12.69 -6.68 -4.92
CA LYS A 374 13.95 -7.40 -4.96
C LYS A 374 14.29 -8.01 -3.59
N ILE A 375 15.09 -9.07 -3.59
CA ILE A 375 15.64 -9.63 -2.34
C ILE A 375 16.37 -8.53 -1.56
N GLY A 376 16.12 -8.47 -0.25
CA GLY A 376 16.59 -7.39 0.63
C GLY A 376 15.68 -6.16 0.71
N GLU A 377 14.66 -6.05 -0.13
CA GLU A 377 13.65 -5.00 -0.06
C GLU A 377 12.39 -5.50 0.68
N TRP A 378 11.63 -4.56 1.25
CA TRP A 378 10.40 -4.86 1.97
C TRP A 378 9.24 -5.11 1.00
N ASN A 379 8.56 -6.24 1.18
CA ASN A 379 7.26 -6.56 0.58
C ASN A 379 6.15 -6.42 1.62
N ARG A 380 4.93 -6.14 1.17
CA ARG A 380 3.72 -6.17 1.99
C ARG A 380 2.84 -7.32 1.59
N GLY A 381 2.60 -8.24 2.53
CA GLY A 381 1.59 -9.28 2.45
C GLY A 381 0.30 -8.83 3.12
N ARG A 382 -0.84 -9.29 2.57
CA ARG A 382 -2.15 -9.08 3.18
C ARG A 382 -3.01 -10.31 2.94
N VAL A 383 -3.65 -10.79 3.98
CA VAL A 383 -4.62 -11.89 3.92
C VAL A 383 -5.97 -11.38 4.42
N ILE A 384 -7.00 -11.52 3.59
CA ILE A 384 -8.37 -11.17 3.97
C ILE A 384 -9.20 -12.44 4.00
N VAL A 385 -9.86 -12.71 5.11
CA VAL A 385 -10.82 -13.80 5.29
C VAL A 385 -12.19 -13.19 5.58
N TYR A 386 -13.11 -13.31 4.65
CA TYR A 386 -14.47 -12.80 4.82
C TYR A 386 -15.37 -13.79 5.57
N PRO A 387 -16.47 -13.33 6.21
CA PRO A 387 -17.41 -14.21 6.93
C PRO A 387 -18.05 -15.30 6.05
N ASN A 388 -18.13 -15.09 4.75
CA ASN A 388 -18.62 -16.07 3.77
C ASN A 388 -17.56 -17.06 3.28
N ASN A 389 -16.41 -17.15 3.96
CA ASN A 389 -15.26 -17.99 3.60
C ASN A 389 -14.54 -17.64 2.29
N VAL A 390 -14.81 -16.49 1.67
CA VAL A 390 -13.94 -15.98 0.63
C VAL A 390 -12.63 -15.58 1.28
N VAL A 391 -11.51 -16.01 0.71
CA VAL A 391 -10.15 -15.70 1.16
C VAL A 391 -9.38 -15.07 0.02
N GLN A 392 -8.64 -14.02 0.32
CA GLN A 392 -7.79 -13.33 -0.63
C GLN A 392 -6.36 -13.23 -0.09
N HIS A 393 -5.37 -13.44 -0.97
CA HIS A 393 -3.99 -13.03 -0.74
C HIS A 393 -3.68 -11.81 -1.61
N TRP A 394 -2.97 -10.86 -1.03
CA TRP A 394 -2.52 -9.63 -1.69
C TRP A 394 -1.02 -9.48 -1.48
N LEU A 395 -0.33 -9.07 -2.53
CA LEU A 395 1.10 -8.77 -2.50
C LEU A 395 1.32 -7.34 -3.03
N ASN A 396 1.90 -6.47 -2.19
CA ASN A 396 2.20 -5.08 -2.53
C ASN A 396 1.01 -4.32 -3.14
N GLY A 397 -0.19 -4.51 -2.54
CA GLY A 397 -1.42 -3.86 -2.93
C GLY A 397 -2.13 -4.46 -4.16
N ILE A 398 -1.65 -5.60 -4.68
CA ILE A 398 -2.25 -6.32 -5.81
C ILE A 398 -2.81 -7.65 -5.32
N LYS A 399 -4.08 -7.94 -5.64
CA LYS A 399 -4.71 -9.22 -5.33
C LYS A 399 -4.10 -10.32 -6.21
N VAL A 400 -3.53 -11.34 -5.58
CA VAL A 400 -2.82 -12.44 -6.27
C VAL A 400 -3.52 -13.78 -6.14
N ILE A 401 -4.42 -13.95 -5.18
CA ILE A 401 -5.25 -15.15 -5.00
C ILE A 401 -6.64 -14.75 -4.49
N GLU A 402 -7.65 -15.44 -4.96
CA GLU A 402 -9.00 -15.45 -4.36
C GLU A 402 -9.58 -16.86 -4.44
N TYR A 403 -10.09 -17.37 -3.34
CA TYR A 403 -10.75 -18.68 -3.29
C TYR A 403 -11.82 -18.74 -2.21
N VAL A 404 -12.68 -19.76 -2.27
CA VAL A 404 -13.68 -20.03 -1.23
C VAL A 404 -13.25 -21.24 -0.41
N ARG A 405 -12.86 -21.00 0.85
CA ARG A 405 -12.48 -22.03 1.81
C ARG A 405 -13.65 -23.00 2.05
N GLY A 406 -13.37 -24.30 1.96
CA GLY A 406 -14.39 -25.36 2.13
C GLY A 406 -15.27 -25.62 0.92
N SER A 407 -15.08 -24.91 -0.21
CA SER A 407 -15.72 -25.22 -1.49
C SER A 407 -15.31 -26.60 -2.02
N ASN A 408 -16.03 -27.13 -3.00
CA ASN A 408 -15.65 -28.41 -3.61
C ASN A 408 -14.27 -28.32 -4.30
N ILE A 409 -13.97 -27.18 -4.94
CA ILE A 409 -12.65 -26.96 -5.54
C ILE A 409 -11.56 -27.00 -4.46
N TYR A 410 -11.75 -26.28 -3.36
CA TYR A 410 -10.81 -26.31 -2.23
C TYR A 410 -10.59 -27.73 -1.69
N LYS A 411 -11.66 -28.52 -1.52
CA LYS A 411 -11.56 -29.92 -1.05
C LYS A 411 -10.78 -30.80 -1.99
N VAL A 412 -10.95 -30.61 -3.31
CA VAL A 412 -10.19 -31.35 -4.34
C VAL A 412 -8.71 -30.96 -4.27
N LEU A 413 -8.38 -29.68 -4.16
CA LEU A 413 -7.00 -29.22 -4.03
C LEU A 413 -6.32 -29.81 -2.79
N VAL A 414 -7.00 -29.81 -1.63
CA VAL A 414 -6.49 -30.43 -0.41
C VAL A 414 -6.28 -31.94 -0.59
N ALA A 415 -7.20 -32.66 -1.23
CA ALA A 415 -7.09 -34.09 -1.47
C ALA A 415 -5.88 -34.46 -2.35
N HIS A 416 -5.44 -33.57 -3.25
CA HIS A 416 -4.29 -33.77 -4.13
C HIS A 416 -2.98 -33.13 -3.62
N SER A 417 -2.97 -32.57 -2.39
CA SER A 417 -1.82 -31.92 -1.77
C SER A 417 -1.21 -32.77 -0.66
N LYS A 418 -0.09 -32.30 -0.10
CA LYS A 418 0.50 -32.91 1.12
C LYS A 418 -0.43 -32.87 2.33
N TYR A 419 -1.47 -32.05 2.29
CA TYR A 419 -2.43 -31.84 3.37
C TYR A 419 -3.57 -32.87 3.41
N ASN A 420 -3.65 -33.80 2.47
CA ASN A 420 -4.69 -34.84 2.40
C ASN A 420 -4.75 -35.75 3.63
N LYS A 421 -3.65 -35.85 4.37
CA LYS A 421 -3.52 -36.66 5.60
C LYS A 421 -4.11 -36.01 6.85
N TRP A 422 -4.53 -34.73 6.77
CA TRP A 422 -5.14 -34.01 7.90
C TRP A 422 -6.62 -33.72 7.62
N PRO A 423 -7.56 -34.54 8.17
CA PRO A 423 -8.99 -34.34 7.95
C PRO A 423 -9.45 -32.96 8.44
N GLY A 424 -10.16 -32.21 7.57
CA GLY A 424 -10.62 -30.87 7.92
C GLY A 424 -9.53 -29.79 7.88
N PHE A 425 -8.43 -30.01 7.17
CA PHE A 425 -7.37 -29.02 6.98
C PHE A 425 -7.92 -27.64 6.60
N GLY A 426 -7.51 -26.62 7.34
CA GLY A 426 -7.91 -25.22 7.13
C GLY A 426 -9.39 -24.91 7.48
N MET A 427 -10.15 -25.84 8.06
CA MET A 427 -11.60 -25.66 8.27
C MET A 427 -11.97 -25.23 9.69
N LYS A 428 -11.01 -24.97 10.59
CA LYS A 428 -11.31 -24.39 11.90
C LYS A 428 -12.09 -23.08 11.77
N ALA A 429 -13.03 -22.81 12.67
CA ALA A 429 -13.78 -21.57 12.70
C ALA A 429 -12.89 -20.36 13.07
N LYS A 430 -11.91 -20.59 13.95
CA LYS A 430 -10.88 -19.63 14.37
C LYS A 430 -9.55 -20.35 14.56
N GLY A 431 -8.46 -19.62 14.38
CA GLY A 431 -7.11 -20.12 14.66
C GLY A 431 -6.14 -18.97 14.91
N PRO A 432 -4.98 -19.22 15.55
CA PRO A 432 -3.94 -18.24 15.70
C PRO A 432 -3.28 -17.92 14.36
N ILE A 433 -2.58 -16.78 14.32
CA ILE A 433 -1.63 -16.44 13.24
C ILE A 433 -0.26 -16.98 13.65
N LEU A 434 0.43 -17.60 12.70
CA LEU A 434 1.75 -18.18 12.90
C LEU A 434 2.76 -17.52 11.96
N LEU A 435 3.96 -17.27 12.49
CA LEU A 435 5.16 -16.96 11.70
C LEU A 435 6.09 -18.17 11.75
N GLN A 436 6.52 -18.61 10.55
CA GLN A 436 7.29 -19.87 10.40
C GLN A 436 8.80 -19.63 10.53
N GLU A 437 9.46 -20.48 11.30
CA GLU A 437 10.90 -20.69 11.32
C GLU A 437 11.25 -21.84 10.36
N HIS A 438 11.97 -21.57 9.27
CA HIS A 438 12.30 -22.57 8.24
C HIS A 438 13.80 -22.81 8.04
N GLY A 439 14.63 -22.38 8.99
CA GLY A 439 16.08 -22.49 8.88
C GLY A 439 16.75 -21.27 8.23
N ASP A 440 15.98 -20.31 7.76
CA ASP A 440 16.47 -19.14 7.03
C ASP A 440 16.21 -17.84 7.79
N SER A 441 16.92 -16.80 7.38
CA SER A 441 16.83 -15.47 7.99
C SER A 441 15.80 -14.62 7.25
N VAL A 442 14.72 -14.22 7.95
CA VAL A 442 13.63 -13.39 7.41
C VAL A 442 13.26 -12.31 8.42
N PHE A 443 12.90 -11.13 7.92
CA PHE A 443 12.50 -10.00 8.74
C PHE A 443 11.02 -9.68 8.55
N TYR A 444 10.35 -9.25 9.64
CA TYR A 444 8.95 -8.82 9.66
C TYR A 444 8.79 -7.49 10.37
N LYS A 445 7.78 -6.72 9.99
CA LYS A 445 7.32 -5.51 10.68
C LYS A 445 5.86 -5.20 10.33
N ASN A 446 5.28 -4.18 10.96
CA ASN A 446 3.94 -3.70 10.65
C ASN A 446 2.86 -4.80 10.67
N ILE A 447 3.02 -5.78 11.58
CA ILE A 447 2.06 -6.88 11.69
C ILE A 447 0.84 -6.39 12.46
N LYS A 448 -0.30 -6.30 11.78
CA LYS A 448 -1.56 -5.79 12.33
C LYS A 448 -2.75 -6.55 11.77
N ILE A 449 -3.83 -6.59 12.54
CA ILE A 449 -5.04 -7.32 12.19
C ILE A 449 -6.28 -6.55 12.61
N ARG A 450 -7.36 -6.70 11.85
CA ARG A 450 -8.72 -6.35 12.28
C ARG A 450 -9.66 -7.51 12.05
N GLU A 451 -10.66 -7.66 12.92
CA GLU A 451 -11.73 -8.63 12.70
C GLU A 451 -12.80 -8.02 11.77
N ILE A 452 -13.27 -8.82 10.82
CA ILE A 452 -14.36 -8.48 9.90
C ILE A 452 -15.66 -9.05 10.46
N LYS A 453 -16.69 -8.22 10.54
CA LYS A 453 -18.02 -8.57 11.05
C LYS A 453 -18.97 -8.95 9.94
#